data_8ac8ea4017bdc157e664bac15a9cf39a
#
_entry.id   8ac8ea4017bdc157e664bac15a9cf39a
#
_cell.length_a   1.000
_cell.length_b   1.000
_cell.length_c   1.000
_cell.angle_alpha   90.00
_cell.angle_beta   90.00
_cell.angle_gamma   90.00
#
_symmetry.space_group_name_H-M   'P 1'
#
loop_
_entity.id
_entity.type
_entity.pdbx_description
1 polymer ?
#
loop_
_entity_poly.entity_id
_entity_poly.type
_entity_poly.pdbx_seq_one_letter_code
_entity_poly.pdbx_strand_id
1 'polypeptide(L)' 'MKKILIIGGGAMGSAFTFPCIDNKNEVTITEPYNKTFIKNLSSKKKYHSSLKINLPNKLKYKKYSTHLLNNKYDLVVVAL' A
#
# COMPACT_ATOMS: atom_id res chain seq x y z
N MET A 1 -15.64 -6.07 6.52
CA MET A 1 -14.24 -5.74 6.16
C MET A 1 -14.00 -6.11 4.70
N LYS A 2 -13.48 -5.16 3.93
CA LYS A 2 -13.12 -5.39 2.53
C LYS A 2 -11.61 -5.59 2.40
N LYS A 3 -11.20 -6.37 1.40
CA LYS A 3 -9.79 -6.52 1.06
C LYS A 3 -9.46 -5.61 -0.12
N ILE A 4 -8.55 -4.68 0.09
CA ILE A 4 -8.19 -3.66 -0.90
C ILE A 4 -6.72 -3.82 -1.26
N LEU A 5 -6.44 -3.86 -2.56
CA LEU A 5 -5.08 -3.84 -3.09
C LEU A 5 -4.83 -2.49 -3.75
N ILE A 6 -3.74 -1.83 -3.37
CA ILE A 6 -3.30 -0.61 -4.00
C ILE A 6 -2.01 -0.90 -4.76
N ILE A 7 -2.00 -0.64 -6.05
CA ILE A 7 -0.83 -0.79 -6.91
C ILE A 7 -0.25 0.60 -7.16
N GLY A 8 0.87 0.89 -6.54
CA GLY A 8 1.55 2.18 -6.63
C GLY A 8 1.75 2.80 -5.27
N GLY A 9 3.01 3.11 -4.94
CA GLY A 9 3.42 3.66 -3.64
C GLY A 9 3.66 5.16 -3.64
N GLY A 10 3.23 5.88 -4.69
CA GLY A 10 3.34 7.32 -4.75
C GLY A 10 2.46 8.02 -3.71
N ALA A 11 2.51 9.36 -3.69
CA ALA A 11 1.78 10.13 -2.68
C ALA A 11 0.28 9.85 -2.69
N MET A 12 -0.33 9.78 -3.88
CA MET A 12 -1.78 9.53 -3.99
C MET A 12 -2.18 8.15 -3.49
N GLY A 13 -1.49 7.09 -3.96
CA GLY A 13 -1.79 5.72 -3.53
C GLY A 13 -1.57 5.54 -2.04
N SER A 14 -0.47 6.07 -1.51
CA SER A 14 -0.15 5.97 -0.10
C SER A 14 -1.12 6.76 0.78
N ALA A 15 -1.52 7.96 0.35
CA ALA A 15 -2.50 8.76 1.09
C ALA A 15 -3.86 8.07 1.16
N PHE A 16 -4.24 7.34 0.13
CA PHE A 16 -5.50 6.62 0.07
C PHE A 16 -5.57 5.49 1.11
N THR A 17 -4.43 5.00 1.59
CA THR A 17 -4.40 3.94 2.62
C THR A 17 -5.06 4.38 3.93
N PHE A 18 -4.96 5.66 4.30
CA PHE A 18 -5.49 6.15 5.56
C PHE A 18 -7.02 5.99 5.67
N PRO A 19 -7.82 6.54 4.73
CA PRO A 19 -9.28 6.37 4.85
C PRO A 19 -9.71 4.91 4.72
N CYS A 20 -9.00 4.11 3.91
CA CYS A 20 -9.34 2.70 3.77
C CYS A 20 -9.15 1.94 5.10
N ILE A 21 -8.04 2.17 5.79
CA ILE A 21 -7.75 1.53 7.06
C ILE A 21 -8.64 2.09 8.17
N ASP A 22 -8.90 3.40 8.17
CA ASP A 22 -9.81 4.02 9.13
C ASP A 22 -11.22 3.45 9.04
N ASN A 23 -11.63 3.01 7.86
CA ASN A 23 -12.90 2.32 7.66
C ASN A 23 -12.81 0.81 7.88
N LYS A 24 -11.77 0.37 8.56
CA LYS A 24 -11.56 -1.02 8.99
C LYS A 24 -11.44 -2.02 7.85
N ASN A 25 -10.92 -1.58 6.70
CA ASN A 25 -10.61 -2.47 5.59
C ASN A 25 -9.21 -3.07 5.75
N GLU A 26 -9.00 -4.25 5.18
CA GLU A 26 -7.67 -4.83 5.06
C GLU A 26 -7.02 -4.27 3.81
N VAL A 27 -5.92 -3.54 3.96
CA VAL A 27 -5.26 -2.86 2.84
C VAL A 27 -3.87 -3.44 2.64
N THR A 28 -3.60 -3.83 1.41
CA THR A 28 -2.28 -4.26 0.95
C THR A 28 -1.83 -3.29 -0.13
N ILE A 29 -0.58 -2.83 -0.04
CA ILE A 29 0.02 -1.99 -1.06
C ILE A 29 1.18 -2.73 -1.71
N THR A 30 1.34 -2.54 -3.01
CA THR A 30 2.48 -3.04 -3.77
C THR A 30 3.03 -1.93 -4.63
N GLU A 31 4.35 -1.95 -4.86
CA GLU A 31 5.02 -0.93 -5.66
C GLU A 31 5.98 -1.61 -6.63
N PRO A 32 5.72 -1.53 -7.95
CA PRO A 32 6.56 -2.23 -8.93
C PRO A 32 7.91 -1.56 -9.22
N TYR A 33 8.06 -0.25 -8.99
CA TYR A 33 9.22 0.49 -9.48
C TYR A 33 10.04 1.22 -8.43
N ASN A 34 9.42 1.77 -7.40
CA ASN A 34 10.10 2.67 -6.46
C ASN A 34 10.80 1.90 -5.33
N LYS A 35 12.09 1.69 -5.49
CA LYS A 35 12.90 0.93 -4.51
C LYS A 35 12.99 1.63 -3.16
N THR A 36 13.02 2.96 -3.13
CA THR A 36 13.05 3.72 -1.88
C THR A 36 11.78 3.49 -1.07
N PHE A 37 10.63 3.50 -1.72
CA PHE A 37 9.36 3.21 -1.07
C PHE A 37 9.36 1.80 -0.48
N ILE A 38 9.82 0.81 -1.25
CA ILE A 38 9.87 -0.59 -0.80
C ILE A 38 10.76 -0.70 0.44
N LYS A 39 11.94 -0.07 0.41
CA LYS A 39 12.86 -0.08 1.54
C LYS A 39 12.26 0.56 2.79
N ASN A 40 11.60 1.71 2.63
CA ASN A 40 10.99 2.42 3.76
C ASN A 40 9.83 1.62 4.35
N LEU A 41 9.06 0.94 3.51
CA LEU A 41 7.94 0.15 3.97
C LEU A 41 8.37 -1.09 4.76
N SER A 42 9.58 -1.57 4.51
CA SER A 42 10.17 -2.67 5.27
C SER A 42 10.60 -2.25 6.67
N SER A 43 10.70 -0.95 6.94
CA SER A 43 11.01 -0.44 8.28
C SER A 43 9.79 -0.47 9.18
N LYS A 44 10.02 -0.44 10.49
CA LYS A 44 8.92 -0.44 11.47
C LYS A 44 8.02 0.79 11.35
N LYS A 45 8.57 1.91 10.92
CA LYS A 45 7.84 3.19 10.87
C LYS A 45 7.08 3.39 9.57
N LYS A 46 7.37 2.61 8.53
CA LYS A 46 6.72 2.74 7.22
C LYS A 46 6.68 4.18 6.72
N TYR A 47 7.80 4.89 6.83
CA TYR A 47 7.88 6.29 6.48
C TYR A 47 7.74 6.52 4.98
N HIS A 48 6.90 7.50 4.60
CA HIS A 48 6.73 7.90 3.19
C HIS A 48 7.45 9.22 2.94
N SER A 49 8.47 9.19 2.09
CA SER A 49 9.34 10.36 1.87
C SER A 49 8.61 11.57 1.29
N SER A 50 7.75 11.37 0.31
CA SER A 50 7.03 12.46 -0.34
C SER A 50 5.96 13.07 0.57
N LEU A 51 5.27 12.25 1.34
CA LEU A 51 4.24 12.72 2.26
C LEU A 51 4.84 13.20 3.59
N LYS A 52 6.08 12.81 3.89
CA LYS A 52 6.78 13.13 5.14
C LYS A 52 6.02 12.70 6.38
N ILE A 53 5.33 11.56 6.31
CA ILE A 53 4.60 10.98 7.41
C ILE A 53 4.79 9.46 7.40
N ASN A 54 4.49 8.82 8.53
CA ASN A 54 4.47 7.36 8.62
C ASN A 54 3.14 6.85 8.11
N LEU A 55 3.17 5.78 7.31
CA LEU A 55 1.94 5.12 6.86
C LEU A 55 1.34 4.29 8.00
N PRO A 56 0.05 3.91 7.91
CA PRO A 56 -0.61 3.18 8.99
C PRO A 56 0.10 1.86 9.31
N ASN A 57 0.18 1.52 10.60
CA ASN A 57 0.81 0.28 11.06
C ASN A 57 0.12 -0.98 10.51
N LYS A 58 -1.18 -0.91 10.28
CA LYS A 58 -1.97 -2.03 9.76
C LYS A 58 -1.83 -2.23 8.26
N LEU A 59 -1.17 -1.30 7.56
CA LEU A 59 -0.92 -1.43 6.14
C LEU A 59 0.01 -2.60 5.88
N LYS A 60 -0.40 -3.50 4.98
CA LYS A 60 0.40 -4.64 4.55
C LYS A 60 1.11 -4.30 3.26
N TYR A 61 2.31 -4.82 3.09
CA TYR A 61 3.06 -4.72 1.86
C TYR A 61 3.28 -6.10 1.26
N LYS A 62 3.04 -6.24 -0.03
CA LYS A 62 3.43 -7.44 -0.78
C LYS A 62 4.26 -7.05 -1.99
N LYS A 63 5.27 -7.87 -2.29
CA LYS A 63 6.10 -7.67 -3.46
C LYS A 63 5.26 -7.79 -4.72
N TYR A 64 5.46 -6.86 -5.66
CA TYR A 64 4.74 -6.89 -6.91
C TYR A 64 5.10 -8.16 -7.72
N SER A 65 4.09 -8.87 -8.18
CA SER A 65 4.27 -10.02 -9.06
C SER A 65 2.99 -10.24 -9.86
N THR A 66 3.10 -11.00 -10.96
CA THR A 66 1.94 -11.33 -11.78
C THR A 66 0.92 -12.22 -11.03
N HIS A 67 1.37 -12.92 -9.99
CA HIS A 67 0.50 -13.77 -9.18
C HIS A 67 -0.27 -13.00 -8.11
N LEU A 68 0.07 -11.75 -7.86
CA LEU A 68 -0.56 -10.96 -6.80
C LEU A 68 -2.07 -10.83 -7.01
N LEU A 69 -2.50 -10.64 -8.26
CA LEU A 69 -3.93 -10.51 -8.61
C LEU A 69 -4.71 -11.82 -8.51
N ASN A 70 -4.04 -12.95 -8.34
CA ASN A 70 -4.71 -14.23 -8.12
C ASN A 70 -5.34 -14.32 -6.73
N ASN A 71 -4.89 -13.49 -5.79
CA ASN A 71 -5.55 -13.35 -4.50
C ASN A 71 -6.87 -12.61 -4.69
N LYS A 72 -7.86 -12.95 -3.85
CA LYS A 72 -9.16 -12.31 -3.95
C LYS A 72 -9.16 -10.98 -3.24
N TYR A 73 -9.26 -9.90 -4.02
CA TYR A 73 -9.45 -8.55 -3.50
C TYR A 73 -10.83 -8.04 -3.87
N ASP A 74 -11.46 -7.32 -2.96
CA ASP A 74 -12.76 -6.69 -3.23
C ASP A 74 -12.61 -5.45 -4.10
N LEU A 75 -11.46 -4.78 -4.00
CA LEU A 75 -11.16 -3.58 -4.77
C LEU A 75 -9.67 -3.55 -5.10
N VAL A 76 -9.35 -3.21 -6.33
CA VAL A 76 -7.96 -2.98 -6.78
C VAL A 76 -7.86 -1.54 -7.27
N VAL A 77 -6.96 -0.78 -6.67
CA VAL A 77 -6.73 0.62 -7.02
C VAL A 77 -5.36 0.73 -7.69
N VAL A 78 -5.33 1.27 -8.90
CA VAL A 78 -4.08 1.50 -9.64
C VAL A 78 -3.74 2.98 -9.53
N ALA A 79 -2.63 3.28 -8.86
CA ALA A 79 -2.19 4.66 -8.58
C ALA A 79 -0.72 4.83 -8.96
N LEU A 80 -0.38 4.45 -10.17
CA LEU A 80 0.98 4.53 -10.70
C LEU A 80 1.31 5.92 -11.24
#